data_b1d12de6ffc6e0bb2a7b84ebee32c51f
#
_entry.id   b1d12de6ffc6e0bb2a7b84ebee32c51f
#
_cell.length_a   1.000
_cell.length_b   1.000
_cell.length_c   1.000
_cell.angle_alpha   90.00
_cell.angle_beta   90.00
_cell.angle_gamma   90.00
#
_symmetry.space_group_name_H-M   'P 1'
#
loop_
_entity.id
_entity.type
_entity.pdbx_description
1 polymer ?
#
loop_
_entity_poly.entity_id
_entity_poly.type
_entity_poly.pdbx_seq_one_letter_code
_entity_poly.pdbx_strand_id
1 'polypeptide(L)'
;NQAGIPMISGSATNPKLTEQGFKNVFRVVGRDDQQGPAVAQFLAAQKIKKVAIADDATAYGEGLANEVEKTLKAAGIQIVAREKTNDKATDFKAILTKIKGKNPDAVFYGGMDATGGPMVKQARELGIKAAFSFGDGACTDEMAKLAGAAAEGLICSQAGLPASAASKGFNDAFK
;
A
#
# COMPACT_ATOMS: atom_id res chain seq x y z
N ASN A 1 16.76 18.52 7.99
CA ASN A 1 17.84 18.15 8.91
C ASN A 1 18.80 19.34 9.08
N GLN A 2 18.42 20.29 9.96
CA GLN A 2 19.19 21.53 10.22
C GLN A 2 20.53 21.26 10.92
N ALA A 3 20.67 20.12 11.61
CA ALA A 3 21.90 19.74 12.32
C ALA A 3 23.03 19.25 11.38
N GLY A 4 22.80 19.16 10.08
CA GLY A 4 23.81 18.70 9.11
C GLY A 4 24.16 17.20 9.19
N ILE A 5 23.49 16.43 10.07
CA ILE A 5 23.79 15.01 10.27
C ILE A 5 23.24 14.21 9.09
N PRO A 6 24.02 13.38 8.41
CA PRO A 6 23.52 12.51 7.35
C PRO A 6 22.45 11.54 7.87
N MET A 7 21.39 11.37 7.10
CA MET A 7 20.31 10.42 7.38
C MET A 7 20.07 9.55 6.17
N ILE A 8 19.98 8.24 6.37
CA ILE A 8 19.63 7.27 5.33
C ILE A 8 18.44 6.47 5.81
N SER A 9 17.34 6.47 5.04
CA SER A 9 16.17 5.65 5.32
C SER A 9 16.20 4.36 4.49
N GLY A 10 16.00 3.23 5.15
CA GLY A 10 15.84 1.91 4.54
C GLY A 10 14.38 1.51 4.31
N SER A 11 13.39 2.37 4.66
CA SER A 11 11.97 2.00 4.61
C SER A 11 11.02 3.12 4.17
N ALA A 12 11.36 4.40 4.37
CA ALA A 12 10.45 5.49 4.05
C ALA A 12 10.34 5.70 2.54
N THR A 13 9.19 5.39 1.96
CA THR A 13 8.92 5.42 0.53
C THR A 13 8.31 6.73 0.04
N ASN A 14 7.71 7.55 0.94
CA ASN A 14 7.10 8.81 0.54
C ASN A 14 8.11 9.77 -0.11
N PRO A 15 7.84 10.30 -1.33
CA PRO A 15 8.74 11.22 -2.04
C PRO A 15 9.19 12.41 -1.22
N LYS A 16 8.31 12.96 -0.37
CA LYS A 16 8.57 14.14 0.47
C LYS A 16 9.79 13.98 1.39
N LEU A 17 10.21 12.75 1.72
CA LEU A 17 11.40 12.54 2.55
C LEU A 17 12.63 13.24 1.98
N THR A 18 12.85 13.16 0.67
CA THR A 18 14.03 13.70 -0.02
C THR A 18 13.75 14.96 -0.83
N GLU A 19 12.51 15.49 -0.79
CA GLU A 19 12.09 16.69 -1.53
C GLU A 19 12.02 17.94 -0.66
N GLN A 20 12.45 17.86 0.62
CA GLN A 20 12.46 18.98 1.54
C GLN A 20 13.66 19.94 1.38
N GLY A 21 14.53 19.69 0.39
CA GLY A 21 15.70 20.50 0.12
C GLY A 21 16.94 20.21 0.97
N PHE A 22 16.89 19.20 1.86
CA PHE A 22 18.05 18.78 2.64
C PHE A 22 19.03 17.96 1.80
N LYS A 23 20.31 18.38 1.75
CA LYS A 23 21.36 17.71 0.98
C LYS A 23 21.92 16.45 1.62
N ASN A 24 21.56 16.19 2.88
CA ASN A 24 22.07 15.11 3.73
C ASN A 24 21.00 14.10 4.13
N VAL A 25 19.86 14.05 3.41
CA VAL A 25 18.79 13.08 3.61
C VAL A 25 18.69 12.18 2.38
N PHE A 26 18.84 10.87 2.59
CA PHE A 26 18.89 9.86 1.55
C PHE A 26 17.89 8.74 1.81
N ARG A 27 17.55 7.97 0.79
CA ARG A 27 16.85 6.70 0.90
C ARG A 27 17.49 5.64 -0.01
N VAL A 28 17.30 4.36 0.33
CA VAL A 28 17.81 3.21 -0.44
C VAL A 28 16.69 2.29 -0.95
N VAL A 29 15.43 2.69 -0.76
CA VAL A 29 14.24 1.98 -1.25
C VAL A 29 13.53 2.78 -2.34
N GLY A 30 12.64 2.11 -3.09
CA GLY A 30 11.80 2.75 -4.10
C GLY A 30 10.89 3.83 -3.52
N ARG A 31 10.33 4.66 -4.39
CA ARG A 31 9.44 5.77 -4.03
C ARG A 31 7.99 5.40 -4.31
N ASP A 32 7.05 6.00 -3.57
CA ASP A 32 5.60 5.79 -3.76
C ASP A 32 5.10 6.29 -5.11
N ASP A 33 5.74 7.30 -5.70
CA ASP A 33 5.44 7.78 -7.05
C ASP A 33 5.90 6.82 -8.17
N GLN A 34 6.60 5.73 -7.81
CA GLN A 34 6.87 4.58 -8.67
C GLN A 34 6.01 3.37 -8.26
N GLN A 35 5.88 3.12 -6.95
CA GLN A 35 5.12 2.01 -6.39
C GLN A 35 3.61 2.14 -6.67
N GLY A 36 3.03 3.33 -6.47
CA GLY A 36 1.61 3.59 -6.72
C GLY A 36 1.21 3.32 -8.17
N PRO A 37 1.93 3.88 -9.17
CA PRO A 37 1.70 3.54 -10.57
C PRO A 37 1.82 2.05 -10.88
N ALA A 38 2.79 1.34 -10.30
CA ALA A 38 2.96 -0.10 -10.53
C ALA A 38 1.74 -0.91 -10.07
N VAL A 39 1.22 -0.64 -8.86
CA VAL A 39 -0.01 -1.26 -8.35
C VAL A 39 -1.20 -0.93 -9.25
N ALA A 40 -1.37 0.34 -9.62
CA ALA A 40 -2.48 0.78 -10.45
C ALA A 40 -2.46 0.13 -11.84
N GLN A 41 -1.28 0.02 -12.47
CA GLN A 41 -1.10 -0.66 -13.76
C GLN A 41 -1.40 -2.15 -13.64
N PHE A 42 -0.98 -2.79 -12.56
CA PHE A 42 -1.32 -4.19 -12.31
C PHE A 42 -2.84 -4.39 -12.22
N LEU A 43 -3.55 -3.57 -11.44
CA LEU A 43 -5.01 -3.63 -11.33
C LEU A 43 -5.70 -3.40 -12.68
N ALA A 44 -5.20 -2.44 -13.47
CA ALA A 44 -5.72 -2.18 -14.82
C ALA A 44 -5.56 -3.40 -15.75
N ALA A 45 -4.41 -4.08 -15.68
CA ALA A 45 -4.14 -5.30 -16.45
C ALA A 45 -5.09 -6.47 -16.07
N GLN A 46 -5.59 -6.50 -14.83
CA GLN A 46 -6.59 -7.47 -14.35
C GLN A 46 -8.03 -7.13 -14.81
N LYS A 47 -8.21 -6.16 -15.69
CA LYS A 47 -9.53 -5.69 -16.19
C LYS A 47 -10.44 -5.14 -15.09
N ILE A 48 -9.89 -4.69 -13.97
CA ILE A 48 -10.59 -3.98 -12.90
C ILE A 48 -11.14 -2.67 -13.44
N LYS A 49 -12.41 -2.37 -13.17
CA LYS A 49 -13.09 -1.15 -13.63
C LYS A 49 -13.47 -0.19 -12.50
N LYS A 50 -13.75 -0.74 -11.33
CA LYS A 50 -14.19 0.02 -10.15
C LYS A 50 -13.27 -0.28 -8.97
N VAL A 51 -12.61 0.74 -8.46
CA VAL A 51 -11.72 0.62 -7.30
C VAL A 51 -12.22 1.50 -6.17
N ALA A 52 -12.31 0.93 -4.98
CA ALA A 52 -12.41 1.70 -3.74
C ALA A 52 -11.01 1.88 -3.17
N ILE A 53 -10.73 3.05 -2.63
CA ILE A 53 -9.43 3.36 -2.02
C ILE A 53 -9.67 3.76 -0.57
N ALA A 54 -8.89 3.20 0.34
CA ALA A 54 -8.83 3.63 1.73
C ALA A 54 -7.37 3.83 2.15
N ASP A 55 -7.14 4.67 3.18
CA ASP A 55 -5.81 4.86 3.77
C ASP A 55 -5.88 5.05 5.29
N ASP A 56 -4.74 4.90 5.96
CA ASP A 56 -4.58 5.03 7.40
C ASP A 56 -4.28 6.48 7.87
N ALA A 57 -4.42 7.45 6.98
CA ALA A 57 -4.14 8.87 7.20
C ALA A 57 -2.69 9.19 7.64
N THR A 58 -1.76 8.23 7.54
CA THR A 58 -0.33 8.52 7.70
C THR A 58 0.24 9.16 6.44
N ALA A 59 1.40 9.81 6.56
CA ALA A 59 2.10 10.37 5.41
C ALA A 59 2.44 9.31 4.34
N TYR A 60 2.71 8.06 4.78
CA TYR A 60 2.91 6.93 3.89
C TYR A 60 1.60 6.49 3.24
N GLY A 61 0.61 6.09 4.04
CA GLY A 61 -0.62 5.48 3.51
C GLY A 61 -1.42 6.42 2.63
N GLU A 62 -1.61 7.68 3.05
CA GLU A 62 -2.26 8.71 2.23
C GLU A 62 -1.45 9.04 0.97
N GLY A 63 -0.12 9.16 1.10
CA GLY A 63 0.76 9.49 -0.03
C GLY A 63 0.69 8.43 -1.12
N LEU A 64 0.84 7.16 -0.76
CA LEU A 64 0.75 6.05 -1.69
C LEU A 64 -0.65 5.91 -2.31
N ALA A 65 -1.72 6.05 -1.50
CA ALA A 65 -3.10 6.01 -1.97
C ALA A 65 -3.38 7.10 -3.02
N ASN A 66 -2.81 8.29 -2.84
CA ASN A 66 -2.95 9.40 -3.81
C ASN A 66 -2.25 9.09 -5.14
N GLU A 67 -1.07 8.46 -5.14
CA GLU A 67 -0.39 8.05 -6.38
C GLU A 67 -1.14 6.93 -7.11
N VAL A 68 -1.70 5.96 -6.37
CA VAL A 68 -2.57 4.92 -6.93
C VAL A 68 -3.82 5.54 -7.54
N GLU A 69 -4.51 6.42 -6.83
CA GLU A 69 -5.73 7.10 -7.31
C GLU A 69 -5.47 7.88 -8.59
N LYS A 70 -4.41 8.69 -8.62
CA LYS A 70 -3.98 9.48 -9.77
C LYS A 70 -3.78 8.59 -11.01
N THR A 71 -3.07 7.47 -10.83
CA THR A 71 -2.75 6.57 -11.94
C THR A 71 -3.98 5.79 -12.43
N LEU A 72 -4.83 5.32 -11.51
CA LEU A 72 -6.08 4.64 -11.87
C LEU A 72 -7.02 5.57 -12.65
N LYS A 73 -7.15 6.83 -12.23
CA LYS A 73 -7.94 7.84 -12.95
C LYS A 73 -7.38 8.09 -14.36
N ALA A 74 -6.06 8.21 -14.50
CA ALA A 74 -5.41 8.37 -15.80
C ALA A 74 -5.64 7.16 -16.72
N ALA A 75 -5.78 5.96 -16.15
CA ALA A 75 -6.11 4.72 -16.89
C ALA A 75 -7.61 4.56 -17.16
N GLY A 76 -8.47 5.53 -16.81
CA GLY A 76 -9.92 5.47 -17.02
C GLY A 76 -10.66 4.56 -16.03
N ILE A 77 -10.03 4.14 -14.94
CA ILE A 77 -10.64 3.30 -13.91
C ILE A 77 -11.44 4.18 -12.95
N GLN A 78 -12.67 3.78 -12.66
CA GLN A 78 -13.55 4.51 -11.78
C GLN A 78 -13.17 4.33 -10.31
N ILE A 79 -12.90 5.43 -9.60
CA ILE A 79 -12.78 5.44 -8.15
C ILE A 79 -14.18 5.60 -7.56
N VAL A 80 -14.69 4.53 -6.95
CA VAL A 80 -16.08 4.48 -6.44
C VAL A 80 -16.20 4.88 -4.97
N ALA A 81 -15.10 4.85 -4.23
CA ALA A 81 -15.02 5.34 -2.85
C ALA A 81 -13.60 5.79 -2.53
N ARG A 82 -13.46 6.81 -1.69
CA ARG A 82 -12.22 7.28 -1.09
C ARG A 82 -12.48 7.48 0.40
N GLU A 83 -11.97 6.57 1.22
CA GLU A 83 -12.22 6.54 2.67
C GLU A 83 -10.90 6.72 3.43
N LYS A 84 -11.00 7.22 4.65
CA LYS A 84 -9.86 7.33 5.56
C LYS A 84 -10.15 6.64 6.88
N THR A 85 -9.12 6.06 7.46
CA THR A 85 -9.12 5.55 8.83
C THR A 85 -7.93 6.14 9.59
N ASN A 86 -7.34 5.45 10.53
CA ASN A 86 -6.11 5.83 11.20
C ASN A 86 -5.23 4.61 11.48
N ASP A 87 -3.96 4.85 11.78
CA ASP A 87 -2.93 3.82 11.99
C ASP A 87 -3.11 2.97 13.27
N LYS A 88 -4.11 3.30 14.09
CA LYS A 88 -4.47 2.57 15.33
C LYS A 88 -5.88 2.00 15.30
N ALA A 89 -6.55 2.10 14.15
CA ALA A 89 -7.90 1.59 14.02
C ALA A 89 -7.94 0.07 14.12
N THR A 90 -8.95 -0.45 14.83
CA THR A 90 -9.21 -1.87 15.00
C THR A 90 -10.59 -2.28 14.46
N ASP A 91 -11.47 -1.32 14.24
CA ASP A 91 -12.81 -1.53 13.66
C ASP A 91 -12.94 -0.73 12.36
N PHE A 92 -13.24 -1.44 11.28
CA PHE A 92 -13.36 -0.91 9.92
C PHE A 92 -14.78 -1.07 9.36
N LYS A 93 -15.73 -1.62 10.13
CA LYS A 93 -17.06 -1.97 9.64
C LYS A 93 -17.80 -0.81 9.01
N ALA A 94 -17.66 0.40 9.56
CA ALA A 94 -18.33 1.60 9.04
C ALA A 94 -17.85 1.95 7.62
N ILE A 95 -16.53 2.04 7.41
CA ILE A 95 -15.96 2.36 6.08
C ILE A 95 -16.17 1.19 5.10
N LEU A 96 -16.04 -0.05 5.57
CA LEU A 96 -16.24 -1.24 4.75
C LEU A 96 -17.71 -1.37 4.30
N THR A 97 -18.68 -0.98 5.12
CA THR A 97 -20.09 -0.95 4.73
C THR A 97 -20.35 0.05 3.61
N LYS A 98 -19.73 1.24 3.69
CA LYS A 98 -19.79 2.23 2.60
C LYS A 98 -19.16 1.70 1.32
N ILE A 99 -17.95 1.09 1.42
CA ILE A 99 -17.23 0.48 0.29
C ILE A 99 -18.09 -0.63 -0.33
N LYS A 100 -18.65 -1.52 0.48
CA LYS A 100 -19.54 -2.60 0.02
C LYS A 100 -20.70 -2.07 -0.81
N GLY A 101 -21.35 -0.99 -0.35
CA GLY A 101 -22.47 -0.35 -1.06
C GLY A 101 -22.10 0.20 -2.45
N LYS A 102 -20.82 0.41 -2.74
CA LYS A 102 -20.32 0.86 -4.04
C LYS A 102 -19.98 -0.30 -5.00
N ASN A 103 -20.00 -1.52 -4.51
CA ASN A 103 -19.71 -2.74 -5.27
C ASN A 103 -18.42 -2.62 -6.11
N PRO A 104 -17.25 -2.39 -5.50
CA PRO A 104 -15.99 -2.30 -6.21
C PRO A 104 -15.52 -3.68 -6.68
N ASP A 105 -14.73 -3.71 -7.77
CA ASP A 105 -14.01 -4.91 -8.24
C ASP A 105 -12.76 -5.15 -7.39
N ALA A 106 -12.12 -4.06 -6.95
CA ALA A 106 -10.95 -4.10 -6.08
C ALA A 106 -10.98 -3.00 -5.00
N VAL A 107 -10.29 -3.25 -3.91
CA VAL A 107 -10.02 -2.29 -2.84
C VAL A 107 -8.51 -2.12 -2.71
N PHE A 108 -8.02 -0.90 -2.82
CA PHE A 108 -6.65 -0.55 -2.45
C PHE A 108 -6.66 0.02 -1.03
N TYR A 109 -5.73 -0.45 -0.20
CA TYR A 109 -5.50 0.12 1.14
C TYR A 109 -4.05 0.61 1.28
N GLY A 110 -3.90 1.90 1.51
CA GLY A 110 -2.64 2.54 1.88
C GLY A 110 -2.48 2.52 3.39
N GLY A 111 -1.67 1.60 3.90
CA GLY A 111 -1.42 1.44 5.33
C GLY A 111 -0.55 0.22 5.61
N MET A 112 -0.38 -0.09 6.88
CA MET A 112 0.46 -1.17 7.36
C MET A 112 -0.34 -2.47 7.60
N ASP A 113 0.36 -3.58 7.76
CA ASP A 113 -0.19 -4.90 8.09
C ASP A 113 -1.04 -4.91 9.35
N ALA A 114 -0.62 -4.21 10.40
CA ALA A 114 -1.32 -4.14 11.68
C ALA A 114 -2.79 -3.67 11.56
N THR A 115 -3.09 -2.81 10.59
CA THR A 115 -4.45 -2.34 10.28
C THR A 115 -5.04 -3.05 9.06
N GLY A 116 -4.21 -3.39 8.08
CA GLY A 116 -4.63 -4.06 6.84
C GLY A 116 -5.19 -5.46 7.08
N GLY A 117 -4.53 -6.27 7.91
CA GLY A 117 -4.97 -7.64 8.22
C GLY A 117 -6.36 -7.68 8.85
N PRO A 118 -6.61 -6.97 9.95
CA PRO A 118 -7.95 -6.86 10.55
C PRO A 118 -8.99 -6.27 9.59
N MET A 119 -8.63 -5.29 8.76
CA MET A 119 -9.53 -4.72 7.75
C MET A 119 -9.99 -5.76 6.74
N VAL A 120 -9.06 -6.55 6.17
CA VAL A 120 -9.42 -7.60 5.20
C VAL A 120 -10.30 -8.67 5.86
N LYS A 121 -9.97 -9.10 7.07
CA LYS A 121 -10.79 -10.05 7.82
C LYS A 121 -12.22 -9.57 7.96
N GLN A 122 -12.42 -8.33 8.44
CA GLN A 122 -13.75 -7.72 8.58
C GLN A 122 -14.45 -7.53 7.22
N ALA A 123 -13.70 -7.23 6.17
CA ALA A 123 -14.26 -7.15 4.83
C ALA A 123 -14.84 -8.48 4.37
N ARG A 124 -14.13 -9.59 4.58
CA ARG A 124 -14.63 -10.93 4.25
C ARG A 124 -15.83 -11.33 5.11
N GLU A 125 -15.84 -11.02 6.40
CA GLU A 125 -16.97 -11.21 7.30
C GLU A 125 -18.21 -10.44 6.82
N LEU A 126 -18.04 -9.25 6.27
CA LEU A 126 -19.10 -8.45 5.66
C LEU A 126 -19.50 -8.95 4.25
N GLY A 127 -18.83 -9.98 3.71
CA GLY A 127 -19.13 -10.55 2.40
C GLY A 127 -18.59 -9.72 1.23
N ILE A 128 -17.59 -8.87 1.44
CA ILE A 128 -16.90 -8.16 0.35
C ILE A 128 -15.97 -9.15 -0.35
N LYS A 129 -16.25 -9.42 -1.63
CA LYS A 129 -15.48 -10.35 -2.48
C LYS A 129 -14.43 -9.67 -3.35
N ALA A 130 -14.39 -8.33 -3.34
CA ALA A 130 -13.44 -7.53 -4.10
C ALA A 130 -11.99 -8.00 -3.85
N ALA A 131 -11.12 -7.90 -4.85
CA ALA A 131 -9.69 -8.11 -4.69
C ALA A 131 -9.11 -7.03 -3.78
N PHE A 132 -8.23 -7.39 -2.84
CA PHE A 132 -7.54 -6.41 -2.00
C PHE A 132 -6.10 -6.26 -2.46
N SER A 133 -5.65 -5.01 -2.57
CA SER A 133 -4.28 -4.65 -2.91
C SER A 133 -3.71 -3.63 -1.93
N PHE A 134 -2.39 -3.70 -1.72
CA PHE A 134 -1.65 -2.95 -0.71
C PHE A 134 -0.31 -2.45 -1.25
N GLY A 135 0.29 -1.53 -0.51
CA GLY A 135 1.70 -1.20 -0.65
C GLY A 135 2.63 -2.17 0.09
N ASP A 136 3.90 -1.83 0.10
CA ASP A 136 4.97 -2.60 0.76
C ASP A 136 4.79 -2.73 2.28
N GLY A 137 4.17 -1.74 2.93
CA GLY A 137 3.92 -1.75 4.37
C GLY A 137 2.96 -2.85 4.86
N ALA A 138 2.25 -3.51 3.96
CA ALA A 138 1.41 -4.67 4.26
C ALA A 138 1.90 -5.96 3.55
N CYS A 139 3.07 -5.92 2.90
CA CYS A 139 3.66 -7.08 2.21
C CYS A 139 4.56 -7.89 3.17
N THR A 140 4.00 -8.38 4.25
CA THR A 140 4.70 -9.04 5.35
C THR A 140 4.06 -10.37 5.72
N ASP A 141 4.82 -11.27 6.34
CA ASP A 141 4.29 -12.51 6.89
C ASP A 141 3.26 -12.25 8.01
N GLU A 142 3.38 -11.11 8.69
CA GLU A 142 2.43 -10.70 9.73
C GLU A 142 1.06 -10.38 9.16
N MET A 143 1.01 -9.81 7.96
CA MET A 143 -0.25 -9.60 7.23
C MET A 143 -1.04 -10.92 7.07
N ALA A 144 -0.35 -11.99 6.68
CA ALA A 144 -0.97 -13.31 6.52
C ALA A 144 -1.48 -13.87 7.85
N LYS A 145 -0.75 -13.68 8.94
CA LYS A 145 -1.17 -14.12 10.29
C LYS A 145 -2.39 -13.34 10.77
N LEU A 146 -2.40 -12.01 10.62
CA LEU A 146 -3.49 -11.14 11.06
C LEU A 146 -4.78 -11.34 10.27
N ALA A 147 -4.66 -11.52 8.96
CA ALA A 147 -5.80 -11.76 8.08
C ALA A 147 -6.30 -13.21 8.11
N GLY A 148 -5.44 -14.17 8.46
CA GLY A 148 -5.76 -15.61 8.44
C GLY A 148 -6.20 -16.06 7.05
N ALA A 149 -7.28 -16.86 6.98
CA ALA A 149 -7.83 -17.34 5.70
C ALA A 149 -8.27 -16.19 4.75
N ALA A 150 -8.51 -14.99 5.28
CA ALA A 150 -8.85 -13.83 4.47
C ALA A 150 -7.67 -13.27 3.67
N ALA A 151 -6.44 -13.73 3.95
CA ALA A 151 -5.24 -13.36 3.21
C ALA A 151 -5.17 -13.97 1.81
N GLU A 152 -5.99 -14.98 1.52
CA GLU A 152 -5.99 -15.61 0.20
C GLU A 152 -6.30 -14.61 -0.91
N GLY A 153 -5.43 -14.57 -1.93
CA GLY A 153 -5.58 -13.67 -3.07
C GLY A 153 -5.27 -12.20 -2.80
N LEU A 154 -4.63 -11.85 -1.69
CA LEU A 154 -4.11 -10.50 -1.45
C LEU A 154 -2.94 -10.18 -2.40
N ILE A 155 -2.88 -8.95 -2.81
CA ILE A 155 -1.83 -8.44 -3.70
C ILE A 155 -1.11 -7.31 -2.97
N CYS A 156 0.21 -7.33 -2.97
CA CYS A 156 1.01 -6.22 -2.44
C CYS A 156 2.18 -5.87 -3.36
N SER A 157 2.60 -4.63 -3.33
CA SER A 157 3.83 -4.20 -3.99
C SER A 157 5.02 -4.25 -3.04
N GLN A 158 6.21 -4.19 -3.59
CA GLN A 158 7.45 -4.03 -2.83
C GLN A 158 8.19 -2.78 -3.31
N ALA A 159 8.83 -2.08 -2.38
CA ALA A 159 9.58 -0.86 -2.66
C ALA A 159 11.02 -1.14 -3.12
N GLY A 160 11.23 -2.20 -3.89
CA GLY A 160 12.53 -2.64 -4.39
C GLY A 160 12.45 -3.87 -5.27
N LEU A 161 13.61 -4.39 -5.64
CA LEU A 161 13.69 -5.65 -6.36
C LEU A 161 13.37 -6.82 -5.42
N PRO A 162 12.72 -7.89 -5.93
CA PRO A 162 12.53 -9.10 -5.14
C PRO A 162 13.89 -9.70 -4.74
N ALA A 163 13.94 -10.37 -3.59
CA ALA A 163 15.16 -10.98 -3.07
C ALA A 163 15.84 -11.94 -4.08
N SER A 164 15.04 -12.60 -4.93
CA SER A 164 15.53 -13.45 -6.03
C SER A 164 16.32 -12.69 -7.10
N ALA A 165 16.11 -11.37 -7.23
CA ALA A 165 16.82 -10.52 -8.18
C ALA A 165 18.08 -9.86 -7.58
N ALA A 166 18.30 -10.01 -6.25
CA ALA A 166 19.53 -9.52 -5.62
C ALA A 166 20.73 -10.36 -6.06
N SER A 167 21.89 -9.71 -6.22
CA SER A 167 23.09 -10.43 -6.63
C SER A 167 23.48 -11.49 -5.59
N LYS A 168 23.96 -12.65 -6.08
CA LYS A 168 24.43 -13.74 -5.21
C LYS A 168 25.48 -13.24 -4.22
N GLY A 169 26.44 -12.41 -4.68
CA GLY A 169 27.50 -11.87 -3.83
C GLY A 169 26.98 -10.99 -2.69
N PHE A 170 25.92 -10.19 -2.94
CA PHE A 170 25.28 -9.40 -1.89
C PHE A 170 24.59 -10.30 -0.86
N ASN A 171 23.82 -11.28 -1.32
CA ASN A 171 23.13 -12.21 -0.46
C ASN A 171 24.07 -13.05 0.41
N ASP A 172 25.21 -13.49 -0.16
CA ASP A 172 26.21 -14.28 0.56
C ASP A 172 26.96 -13.46 1.62
N ALA A 173 27.15 -12.15 1.38
CA ALA A 173 27.77 -11.25 2.35
C ALA A 173 26.87 -10.89 3.53
N PHE A 174 25.55 -11.05 3.39
CA PHE A 174 24.55 -10.71 4.43
C PHE A 174 24.04 -11.92 5.24
N LYS A 175 24.54 -13.12 4.99
CA LYS A 175 24.29 -14.31 5.80
C LYS A 175 25.25 -14.39 6.97
#